data_9665b9f4a04533252f0c0715fe02a82d
#
_entry.id   9665b9f4a04533252f0c0715fe02a82d
#
_cell.length_a   1.000
_cell.length_b   1.000
_cell.length_c   1.000
_cell.angle_alpha   90.00
_cell.angle_beta   90.00
_cell.angle_gamma   90.00
#
_symmetry.space_group_name_H-M   'P 1'
#
loop_
_entity.id
_entity.type
_entity.pdbx_description
1 polymer ?
#
loop_
_entity_poly.entity_id
_entity_poly.type
_entity_poly.pdbx_seq_one_letter_code
_entity_poly.pdbx_strand_id
1 'polypeptide(L)'
;MSMIWKFTSIVFLFVLLLSGNLTGQELLSVKKSGFIENESSRKQAYAFVKEAVALYEKGIGYAPHSLNLFLRAHKLNDNNPELNYNIGVCYLIAGPKEEALNYLLSAQSVNPDISADIHFLIGLAYKYQNNFTKAIVHFKMNKELIEQNNYKEQKELLPISDKHIQECRNGRLLLGNSTEIELQPIEGHVNSEFDEFNPQFLDTCLFFSSRRGLENDNRSLDDQKFFEKLFKSYKGENRWNEIQEEKHDLGDNVNFTLFSKFDDKQFVFYSSNSGAGDLFLAEKVKDKWKIGNAIKFINEKDSRESSASIPQSGDEIYFVSNRKGGFGECDIYYCKKESETKWSKPMNIGGDINTEYDEGDVFVSADGTKLFFSSKGHNTMGGYDIFTCDRQENGVWGKPQNLGYPINSSDNDITYSEDRDGVFYFASERSGGKGGFDIYCQKIPEPVVEEIKEEPVINIPVTIPVVSAKSDSIAKTPERQELIEEDFVYRVQIAAARKVMEPKDIFNRYKGGEVIDHLFVEGWHRYTIGEFSTFKEAAKYRDSCGVKDAFVVLFKGGYRLGLARRPFEGN
;
A
#
# COMPACT_ATOMS: atom_id res chain seq x y z
N MET A 1 22.64 5.93 42.10
CA MET A 1 23.25 4.75 41.45
C MET A 1 22.16 3.79 40.89
N SER A 2 20.95 4.28 40.58
CA SER A 2 19.81 3.48 40.11
C SER A 2 19.26 3.98 38.75
N MET A 3 19.94 4.90 38.09
CA MET A 3 19.50 5.50 36.80
C MET A 3 20.29 4.97 35.59
N ILE A 4 21.39 4.26 35.81
CA ILE A 4 22.32 3.81 34.73
C ILE A 4 21.87 2.47 34.12
N TRP A 5 21.02 1.69 34.79
CA TRP A 5 20.59 0.36 34.28
C TRP A 5 19.39 0.38 33.33
N LYS A 6 18.68 1.51 33.21
CA LYS A 6 17.59 1.65 32.24
C LYS A 6 18.08 2.00 30.82
N PHE A 7 19.35 2.36 30.66
CA PHE A 7 19.90 2.88 29.40
C PHE A 7 20.60 1.83 28.51
N THR A 8 20.97 0.67 29.06
CA THR A 8 21.66 -0.37 28.26
C THR A 8 20.71 -1.21 27.38
N SER A 9 19.42 -1.22 27.71
CA SER A 9 18.40 -1.96 26.92
C SER A 9 17.94 -1.21 25.66
N ILE A 10 18.08 0.10 25.63
CA ILE A 10 17.65 0.94 24.49
C ILE A 10 18.52 0.72 23.25
N VAL A 11 19.79 0.36 23.45
CA VAL A 11 20.79 0.19 22.39
C VAL A 11 20.51 -1.00 21.48
N PHE A 12 19.96 -2.09 22.02
CA PHE A 12 19.60 -3.27 21.23
C PHE A 12 18.31 -3.06 20.42
N LEU A 13 17.47 -2.12 20.88
CA LEU A 13 16.13 -1.87 20.36
C LEU A 13 16.13 -1.20 18.97
N PHE A 14 17.11 -0.35 18.70
CA PHE A 14 17.10 0.52 17.53
C PHE A 14 17.96 0.01 16.36
N VAL A 15 18.92 -0.85 16.59
CA VAL A 15 19.79 -1.40 15.53
C VAL A 15 19.00 -2.32 14.58
N LEU A 16 17.90 -2.92 15.05
CA LEU A 16 17.00 -3.76 14.23
C LEU A 16 15.94 -2.97 13.49
N LEU A 17 15.71 -1.68 13.81
CA LEU A 17 14.81 -0.80 13.05
C LEU A 17 15.36 -0.38 11.68
N LEU A 18 16.63 -0.60 11.41
CA LEU A 18 17.28 -0.32 10.12
C LEU A 18 16.68 -1.15 8.97
N SER A 19 16.04 -2.27 9.27
CA SER A 19 15.36 -3.13 8.28
C SER A 19 13.90 -2.76 8.00
N GLY A 20 13.39 -1.68 8.60
CA GLY A 20 11.97 -1.29 8.44
C GLY A 20 10.96 -2.19 9.14
N ASN A 21 11.44 -3.20 9.88
CA ASN A 21 10.61 -4.09 10.68
C ASN A 21 10.75 -3.75 12.17
N LEU A 22 9.64 -3.70 12.90
CA LEU A 22 9.59 -3.56 14.36
C LEU A 22 10.13 -4.82 15.10
N THR A 23 10.94 -5.63 14.41
CA THR A 23 11.55 -6.84 14.95
C THR A 23 12.55 -6.46 16.02
N GLY A 24 12.23 -6.74 17.28
CA GLY A 24 13.10 -6.44 18.42
C GLY A 24 12.62 -5.34 19.36
N GLN A 25 11.40 -4.80 19.15
CA GLN A 25 10.78 -3.87 20.07
C GLN A 25 10.63 -4.52 21.45
N GLU A 26 11.22 -3.92 22.49
CA GLU A 26 11.10 -4.43 23.85
C GLU A 26 9.74 -4.08 24.47
N LEU A 27 9.16 -5.04 25.17
CA LEU A 27 7.97 -4.83 25.96
C LEU A 27 8.30 -4.23 27.33
N LEU A 28 7.45 -3.34 27.81
CA LEU A 28 7.60 -2.76 29.14
C LEU A 28 7.18 -3.76 30.23
N SER A 29 7.89 -3.74 31.33
CA SER A 29 7.62 -4.59 32.50
C SER A 29 6.36 -4.11 33.22
N VAL A 30 5.29 -4.87 33.13
CA VAL A 30 4.01 -4.62 33.82
C VAL A 30 4.07 -5.15 35.25
N LYS A 31 3.91 -4.26 36.23
CA LYS A 31 3.93 -4.64 37.66
C LYS A 31 2.56 -5.12 38.13
N LYS A 32 2.53 -6.19 38.94
CA LYS A 32 1.29 -6.71 39.52
C LYS A 32 0.53 -5.65 40.36
N SER A 33 1.26 -4.75 41.02
CA SER A 33 0.70 -3.65 41.82
C SER A 33 0.01 -2.58 40.98
N GLY A 34 0.26 -2.51 39.66
CA GLY A 34 -0.39 -1.57 38.75
C GLY A 34 -1.85 -1.96 38.40
N PHE A 35 -2.29 -3.14 38.82
CA PHE A 35 -3.69 -3.56 38.65
C PHE A 35 -4.51 -3.19 39.87
N ILE A 36 -5.48 -2.30 39.72
CA ILE A 36 -6.27 -1.67 40.80
C ILE A 36 -7.44 -2.57 41.28
N GLU A 37 -7.80 -3.59 40.51
CA GLU A 37 -8.89 -4.52 40.74
C GLU A 37 -8.73 -5.39 42.01
N ASN A 38 -9.80 -6.14 42.36
CA ASN A 38 -9.75 -7.13 43.44
C ASN A 38 -8.62 -8.15 43.23
N GLU A 39 -8.19 -8.83 44.31
CA GLU A 39 -7.02 -9.69 44.28
C GLU A 39 -7.13 -10.85 43.25
N SER A 40 -8.32 -11.38 43.02
CA SER A 40 -8.55 -12.48 42.06
C SER A 40 -8.33 -11.99 40.62
N SER A 41 -9.02 -10.91 40.22
CA SER A 41 -8.87 -10.30 38.89
C SER A 41 -7.44 -9.84 38.63
N ARG A 42 -6.78 -9.27 39.64
CA ARG A 42 -5.37 -8.87 39.57
C ARG A 42 -4.42 -10.05 39.33
N LYS A 43 -4.63 -11.17 40.03
CA LYS A 43 -3.84 -12.39 39.82
C LYS A 43 -4.03 -12.93 38.41
N GLN A 44 -5.28 -12.94 37.92
CA GLN A 44 -5.62 -13.43 36.59
C GLN A 44 -5.03 -12.53 35.49
N ALA A 45 -5.21 -11.21 35.58
CA ALA A 45 -4.64 -10.25 34.62
C ALA A 45 -3.11 -10.37 34.55
N TYR A 46 -2.46 -10.43 35.71
CA TYR A 46 -1.01 -10.59 35.75
C TYR A 46 -0.51 -11.94 35.21
N ALA A 47 -1.30 -13.01 35.34
CA ALA A 47 -0.97 -14.30 34.72
C ALA A 47 -0.98 -14.20 33.19
N PHE A 48 -2.01 -13.55 32.61
CA PHE A 48 -2.06 -13.30 31.16
C PHE A 48 -0.87 -12.45 30.68
N VAL A 49 -0.51 -11.40 31.40
CA VAL A 49 0.66 -10.57 31.08
C VAL A 49 1.95 -11.39 31.08
N LYS A 50 2.18 -12.21 32.11
CA LYS A 50 3.40 -13.05 32.17
C LYS A 50 3.48 -14.03 30.99
N GLU A 51 2.36 -14.65 30.64
CA GLU A 51 2.29 -15.58 29.52
C GLU A 51 2.51 -14.84 28.19
N ALA A 52 1.90 -13.67 28.01
CA ALA A 52 2.08 -12.83 26.83
C ALA A 52 3.54 -12.42 26.62
N VAL A 53 4.22 -11.93 27.68
CA VAL A 53 5.64 -11.56 27.63
C VAL A 53 6.48 -12.78 27.27
N ALA A 54 6.25 -13.92 27.93
CA ALA A 54 7.02 -15.15 27.67
C ALA A 54 6.82 -15.69 26.22
N LEU A 55 5.67 -15.44 25.60
CA LEU A 55 5.45 -15.75 24.18
C LEU A 55 6.20 -14.76 23.29
N TYR A 56 6.07 -13.47 23.55
CA TYR A 56 6.74 -12.42 22.75
C TYR A 56 8.26 -12.59 22.73
N GLU A 57 8.87 -12.96 23.88
CA GLU A 57 10.31 -13.24 24.01
C GLU A 57 10.79 -14.44 23.18
N LYS A 58 9.88 -15.32 22.73
CA LYS A 58 10.23 -16.42 21.81
C LYS A 58 10.45 -15.95 20.37
N GLY A 59 9.99 -14.76 20.04
CA GLY A 59 10.14 -14.15 18.72
C GLY A 59 8.88 -13.45 18.22
N ILE A 60 9.06 -12.61 17.20
CA ILE A 60 8.03 -11.74 16.66
C ILE A 60 6.80 -12.50 16.13
N GLY A 61 6.99 -13.71 15.61
CA GLY A 61 5.90 -14.56 15.13
C GLY A 61 4.89 -14.97 16.22
N TYR A 62 5.24 -14.79 17.49
CA TYR A 62 4.31 -15.00 18.62
C TYR A 62 3.55 -13.72 19.02
N ALA A 63 3.83 -12.58 18.39
CA ALA A 63 3.17 -11.30 18.72
C ALA A 63 1.63 -11.35 18.61
N PRO A 64 0.99 -12.03 17.64
CA PRO A 64 -0.48 -12.19 17.59
C PRO A 64 -1.04 -12.89 18.84
N HIS A 65 -0.36 -13.94 19.31
CA HIS A 65 -0.76 -14.68 20.50
C HIS A 65 -0.57 -13.83 21.77
N SER A 66 0.53 -13.10 21.83
CA SER A 66 0.83 -12.15 22.92
C SER A 66 -0.21 -11.04 22.98
N LEU A 67 -0.59 -10.47 21.83
CA LEU A 67 -1.64 -9.47 21.72
C LEU A 67 -2.96 -9.96 22.32
N ASN A 68 -3.39 -11.17 21.96
CA ASN A 68 -4.63 -11.75 22.50
C ASN A 68 -4.60 -11.83 24.03
N LEU A 69 -3.49 -12.28 24.61
CA LEU A 69 -3.33 -12.37 26.07
C LEU A 69 -3.28 -11.00 26.74
N PHE A 70 -2.60 -10.02 26.15
CA PHE A 70 -2.60 -8.64 26.64
C PHE A 70 -4.01 -8.03 26.61
N LEU A 71 -4.77 -8.25 25.54
CA LEU A 71 -6.16 -7.78 25.44
C LEU A 71 -7.07 -8.45 26.50
N ARG A 72 -6.84 -9.70 26.84
CA ARG A 72 -7.54 -10.38 27.95
C ARG A 72 -7.18 -9.77 29.30
N ALA A 73 -5.91 -9.40 29.51
CA ALA A 73 -5.47 -8.70 30.72
C ALA A 73 -6.08 -7.29 30.79
N HIS A 74 -6.13 -6.57 29.67
CA HIS A 74 -6.68 -5.24 29.54
C HIS A 74 -8.19 -5.18 29.88
N LYS A 75 -8.97 -6.19 29.51
CA LYS A 75 -10.39 -6.29 29.92
C LYS A 75 -10.60 -6.33 31.43
N LEU A 76 -9.58 -6.70 32.18
CA LEU A 76 -9.59 -6.71 33.64
C LEU A 76 -8.99 -5.45 34.26
N ASN A 77 -8.21 -4.68 33.52
CA ASN A 77 -7.68 -3.38 33.90
C ASN A 77 -7.17 -2.60 32.68
N ASP A 78 -7.93 -1.63 32.24
CA ASP A 78 -7.70 -0.82 31.06
C ASP A 78 -6.77 0.41 31.25
N ASN A 79 -6.49 0.78 32.51
CA ASN A 79 -5.76 2.00 32.86
C ASN A 79 -4.26 1.78 33.14
N ASN A 80 -3.73 0.57 32.92
CA ASN A 80 -2.30 0.33 33.15
C ASN A 80 -1.47 0.82 31.95
N PRO A 81 -0.60 1.84 32.10
CA PRO A 81 0.10 2.43 30.97
C PRO A 81 1.11 1.48 30.30
N GLU A 82 1.81 0.65 31.07
CA GLU A 82 2.77 -0.32 30.50
C GLU A 82 2.03 -1.40 29.69
N LEU A 83 0.84 -1.84 30.15
CA LEU A 83 0.01 -2.78 29.42
C LEU A 83 -0.50 -2.17 28.11
N ASN A 84 -0.99 -0.94 28.15
CA ASN A 84 -1.43 -0.21 26.97
C ASN A 84 -0.30 0.00 25.97
N TYR A 85 0.90 0.36 26.43
CA TYR A 85 2.08 0.45 25.58
C TYR A 85 2.35 -0.89 24.88
N ASN A 86 2.40 -2.00 25.62
CA ASN A 86 2.69 -3.33 25.08
C ASN A 86 1.61 -3.78 24.06
N ILE A 87 0.36 -3.45 24.31
CA ILE A 87 -0.72 -3.70 23.34
C ILE A 87 -0.50 -2.92 22.05
N GLY A 88 -0.19 -1.62 22.17
CA GLY A 88 0.12 -0.78 21.02
C GLY A 88 1.29 -1.29 20.19
N VAL A 89 2.36 -1.73 20.83
CA VAL A 89 3.51 -2.37 20.17
C VAL A 89 3.05 -3.63 19.40
N CYS A 90 2.30 -4.51 20.05
CA CYS A 90 1.84 -5.75 19.42
C CYS A 90 0.90 -5.48 18.22
N TYR A 91 0.05 -4.46 18.28
CA TYR A 91 -0.77 -4.06 17.14
C TYR A 91 0.08 -3.57 15.96
N LEU A 92 1.10 -2.74 16.19
CA LEU A 92 2.00 -2.26 15.13
C LEU A 92 2.79 -3.39 14.46
N ILE A 93 3.02 -4.49 15.17
CA ILE A 93 3.80 -5.64 14.68
C ILE A 93 2.91 -6.66 13.96
N ALA A 94 1.74 -6.99 14.52
CA ALA A 94 1.03 -8.21 14.17
C ALA A 94 -0.51 -8.10 14.24
N GLY A 95 -1.05 -6.88 14.25
CA GLY A 95 -2.49 -6.62 14.25
C GLY A 95 -2.90 -5.61 13.19
N PRO A 96 -4.16 -5.20 13.19
CA PRO A 96 -4.59 -4.00 12.49
C PRO A 96 -3.83 -2.79 13.08
N LYS A 97 -2.83 -2.29 12.33
CA LYS A 97 -1.85 -1.30 12.82
C LYS A 97 -2.50 0.02 13.25
N GLU A 98 -3.63 0.38 12.65
CA GLU A 98 -4.44 1.56 13.00
C GLU A 98 -5.01 1.51 14.43
N GLU A 99 -5.21 0.32 14.99
CA GLU A 99 -5.72 0.14 16.36
C GLU A 99 -4.67 0.50 17.44
N ALA A 100 -3.39 0.50 17.10
CA ALA A 100 -2.31 0.80 18.02
C ALA A 100 -2.44 2.19 18.66
N LEU A 101 -2.98 3.17 17.91
CA LEU A 101 -2.99 4.57 18.30
C LEU A 101 -3.70 4.82 19.64
N ASN A 102 -4.87 4.22 19.82
CA ASN A 102 -5.67 4.43 21.04
C ASN A 102 -4.93 3.95 22.28
N TYR A 103 -4.27 2.81 22.20
CA TYR A 103 -3.51 2.24 23.31
C TYR A 103 -2.25 3.03 23.61
N LEU A 104 -1.50 3.46 22.60
CA LEU A 104 -0.28 4.26 22.79
C LEU A 104 -0.59 5.64 23.35
N LEU A 105 -1.66 6.31 22.90
CA LEU A 105 -2.12 7.58 23.46
C LEU A 105 -2.62 7.42 24.90
N SER A 106 -3.32 6.32 25.21
CA SER A 106 -3.72 6.02 26.58
C SER A 106 -2.52 5.84 27.49
N ALA A 107 -1.50 5.07 27.05
CA ALA A 107 -0.26 4.89 27.78
C ALA A 107 0.45 6.23 28.06
N GLN A 108 0.60 7.06 27.02
CA GLN A 108 1.25 8.37 27.13
C GLN A 108 0.46 9.33 28.02
N SER A 109 -0.88 9.31 27.99
CA SER A 109 -1.71 10.21 28.81
C SER A 109 -1.56 9.98 30.31
N VAL A 110 -1.33 8.71 30.72
CA VAL A 110 -1.12 8.31 32.12
C VAL A 110 0.34 8.52 32.53
N ASN A 111 1.27 8.23 31.66
CA ASN A 111 2.70 8.40 31.90
C ASN A 111 3.37 8.99 30.62
N PRO A 112 3.54 10.34 30.56
CA PRO A 112 4.15 10.99 29.39
C PRO A 112 5.56 10.49 29.04
N ASP A 113 6.32 10.05 30.04
CA ASP A 113 7.70 9.55 29.89
C ASP A 113 7.76 8.01 29.96
N ILE A 114 6.72 7.32 29.52
CA ILE A 114 6.59 5.86 29.65
C ILE A 114 7.72 5.10 28.95
N SER A 115 8.14 5.57 27.79
CA SER A 115 9.25 5.04 27.01
C SER A 115 9.87 6.13 26.13
N ALA A 116 11.17 6.02 25.86
CA ALA A 116 11.90 6.97 25.01
C ALA A 116 11.39 7.00 23.56
N ASP A 117 10.78 5.92 23.09
CA ASP A 117 10.26 5.75 21.73
C ASP A 117 8.75 5.95 21.59
N ILE A 118 8.07 6.35 22.67
CA ILE A 118 6.61 6.52 22.63
C ILE A 118 6.14 7.43 21.49
N HIS A 119 6.85 8.52 21.23
CA HIS A 119 6.55 9.42 20.13
C HIS A 119 6.78 8.78 18.76
N PHE A 120 7.82 7.95 18.62
CA PHE A 120 8.06 7.20 17.39
C PHE A 120 6.91 6.25 17.09
N LEU A 121 6.47 5.45 18.06
CA LEU A 121 5.37 4.50 17.93
C LEU A 121 4.02 5.19 17.64
N ILE A 122 3.73 6.32 18.32
CA ILE A 122 2.54 7.11 18.02
C ILE A 122 2.63 7.71 16.60
N GLY A 123 3.82 8.14 16.17
CA GLY A 123 4.06 8.59 14.81
C GLY A 123 3.74 7.52 13.77
N LEU A 124 4.19 6.28 13.99
CA LEU A 124 3.85 5.13 13.15
C LEU A 124 2.34 4.86 13.13
N ALA A 125 1.69 4.84 14.30
CA ALA A 125 0.25 4.59 14.38
C ALA A 125 -0.57 5.67 13.64
N TYR A 126 -0.17 6.94 13.70
CA TYR A 126 -0.79 7.99 12.88
C TYR A 126 -0.49 7.83 11.38
N LYS A 127 0.72 7.38 11.00
CA LYS A 127 1.07 7.10 9.60
C LYS A 127 0.15 6.03 9.03
N TYR A 128 -0.06 4.91 9.72
CA TYR A 128 -0.97 3.84 9.29
C TYR A 128 -2.44 4.25 9.21
N GLN A 129 -2.84 5.29 9.94
CA GLN A 129 -4.16 5.94 9.78
C GLN A 129 -4.18 7.01 8.67
N ASN A 130 -3.15 7.13 7.84
CA ASN A 130 -2.96 8.17 6.83
C ASN A 130 -3.00 9.61 7.41
N ASN A 131 -2.87 9.76 8.73
CA ASN A 131 -2.78 11.07 9.38
C ASN A 131 -1.33 11.58 9.38
N PHE A 132 -0.79 11.76 8.19
CA PHE A 132 0.61 12.12 7.99
C PHE A 132 1.01 13.44 8.69
N THR A 133 0.07 14.36 8.85
CA THR A 133 0.36 15.62 9.54
C THR A 133 0.70 15.40 11.01
N LYS A 134 -0.09 14.58 11.72
CA LYS A 134 0.18 14.25 13.14
C LYS A 134 1.40 13.33 13.25
N ALA A 135 1.55 12.38 12.34
CA ALA A 135 2.71 11.50 12.29
C ALA A 135 4.02 12.31 12.24
N ILE A 136 4.11 13.31 11.35
CA ILE A 136 5.29 14.20 11.25
C ILE A 136 5.57 14.93 12.58
N VAL A 137 4.53 15.38 13.28
CA VAL A 137 4.70 16.05 14.58
C VAL A 137 5.36 15.12 15.58
N HIS A 138 4.85 13.89 15.69
CA HIS A 138 5.37 12.91 16.64
C HIS A 138 6.78 12.42 16.27
N PHE A 139 7.10 12.18 15.00
CA PHE A 139 8.46 11.86 14.58
C PHE A 139 9.45 13.01 14.86
N LYS A 140 9.04 14.27 14.73
CA LYS A 140 9.88 15.41 15.12
C LYS A 140 10.11 15.47 16.62
N MET A 141 9.07 15.24 17.44
CA MET A 141 9.22 15.15 18.90
C MET A 141 10.19 14.02 19.28
N ASN A 142 10.11 12.88 18.60
CA ASN A 142 11.08 11.79 18.81
C ASN A 142 12.52 12.21 18.49
N LYS A 143 12.73 12.94 17.37
CA LYS A 143 14.07 13.48 17.03
C LYS A 143 14.59 14.43 18.08
N GLU A 144 13.78 15.37 18.55
CA GLU A 144 14.14 16.32 19.59
C GLU A 144 14.54 15.60 20.88
N LEU A 145 13.83 14.53 21.27
CA LEU A 145 14.20 13.70 22.42
C LEU A 145 15.54 12.98 22.22
N ILE A 146 15.80 12.44 21.02
CA ILE A 146 17.08 11.79 20.69
C ILE A 146 18.23 12.79 20.81
N GLU A 147 18.06 14.00 20.27
CA GLU A 147 19.08 15.06 20.29
C GLU A 147 19.35 15.58 21.71
N GLN A 148 18.28 15.83 22.51
CA GLN A 148 18.40 16.34 23.87
C GLN A 148 19.07 15.33 24.82
N ASN A 149 18.81 14.04 24.66
CA ASN A 149 19.38 13.00 25.52
C ASN A 149 20.77 12.51 25.09
N ASN A 150 21.26 12.98 23.93
CA ASN A 150 22.62 12.71 23.44
C ASN A 150 22.97 11.20 23.41
N TYR A 151 22.04 10.38 22.88
CA TYR A 151 22.23 8.93 22.76
C TYR A 151 23.47 8.60 21.93
N LYS A 152 24.20 7.54 22.29
CA LYS A 152 25.38 7.08 21.52
C LYS A 152 25.03 6.71 20.09
N GLU A 153 23.80 6.20 19.91
CA GLU A 153 23.21 5.71 18.67
C GLU A 153 22.47 6.81 17.89
N GLN A 154 22.66 8.08 18.25
CA GLN A 154 21.98 9.21 17.59
C GLN A 154 22.18 9.22 16.07
N LYS A 155 23.36 8.80 15.60
CA LYS A 155 23.68 8.75 14.17
C LYS A 155 22.83 7.73 13.40
N GLU A 156 22.44 6.64 14.07
CA GLU A 156 21.61 5.58 13.51
C GLU A 156 20.11 5.91 13.66
N LEU A 157 19.73 6.56 14.76
CA LEU A 157 18.33 6.82 15.11
C LEU A 157 17.70 7.99 14.35
N LEU A 158 18.44 9.08 14.15
CA LEU A 158 17.92 10.28 13.48
C LEU A 158 17.51 10.01 12.02
N PRO A 159 18.31 9.27 11.21
CA PRO A 159 17.94 8.94 9.84
C PRO A 159 16.61 8.16 9.73
N ILE A 160 16.31 7.29 10.69
CA ILE A 160 15.06 6.52 10.72
C ILE A 160 13.86 7.45 10.85
N SER A 161 13.90 8.37 11.81
CA SER A 161 12.84 9.36 11.98
C SER A 161 12.74 10.30 10.77
N ASP A 162 13.86 10.68 10.16
CA ASP A 162 13.87 11.51 8.95
C ASP A 162 13.24 10.79 7.76
N LYS A 163 13.51 9.50 7.60
CA LYS A 163 12.88 8.67 6.58
C LYS A 163 11.36 8.68 6.73
N HIS A 164 10.84 8.38 7.93
CA HIS A 164 9.40 8.38 8.17
C HIS A 164 8.75 9.76 8.01
N ILE A 165 9.45 10.84 8.36
CA ILE A 165 8.99 12.20 8.08
C ILE A 165 8.88 12.42 6.57
N GLN A 166 9.86 11.94 5.79
CA GLN A 166 9.85 12.09 4.33
C GLN A 166 8.75 11.24 3.70
N GLU A 167 8.56 9.99 4.13
CA GLU A 167 7.44 9.13 3.72
C GLU A 167 6.08 9.80 3.98
N CYS A 168 5.90 10.39 5.16
CA CYS A 168 4.69 11.14 5.48
C CYS A 168 4.49 12.39 4.60
N ARG A 169 5.56 13.08 4.22
CA ARG A 169 5.48 14.21 3.26
C ARG A 169 5.05 13.72 1.87
N ASN A 170 5.65 12.63 1.41
CA ASN A 170 5.29 11.99 0.15
C ASN A 170 3.83 11.52 0.18
N GLY A 171 3.42 10.83 1.27
CA GLY A 171 2.05 10.36 1.45
C GLY A 171 1.01 11.47 1.37
N ARG A 172 1.28 12.64 1.95
CA ARG A 172 0.40 13.82 1.81
C ARG A 172 0.27 14.28 0.36
N LEU A 173 1.36 14.24 -0.41
CA LEU A 173 1.34 14.63 -1.82
C LEU A 173 0.59 13.58 -2.66
N LEU A 174 0.86 12.29 -2.43
CA LEU A 174 0.24 11.19 -3.16
C LEU A 174 -1.27 11.06 -2.87
N LEU A 175 -1.69 11.25 -1.61
CA LEU A 175 -3.12 11.34 -1.28
C LEU A 175 -3.81 12.56 -1.92
N GLY A 176 -3.12 13.71 -1.97
CA GLY A 176 -3.65 14.91 -2.60
C GLY A 176 -3.75 14.83 -4.12
N ASN A 177 -3.05 13.87 -4.74
CA ASN A 177 -3.04 13.58 -6.18
C ASN A 177 -3.51 12.16 -6.46
N SER A 178 -4.46 11.65 -5.64
CA SER A 178 -4.99 10.30 -5.82
C SER A 178 -5.57 10.09 -7.22
N THR A 179 -5.38 8.89 -7.75
CA THR A 179 -6.00 8.48 -9.02
C THR A 179 -7.47 8.07 -8.79
N GLU A 180 -8.30 8.14 -9.85
CA GLU A 180 -9.70 7.68 -9.80
C GLU A 180 -9.84 6.15 -9.85
N ILE A 181 -8.75 5.43 -9.65
CA ILE A 181 -8.73 3.97 -9.64
C ILE A 181 -9.47 3.47 -8.40
N GLU A 182 -10.53 2.70 -8.60
CA GLU A 182 -11.13 1.92 -7.52
C GLU A 182 -10.41 0.58 -7.39
N LEU A 183 -10.05 0.23 -6.15
CA LEU A 183 -9.46 -1.04 -5.81
C LEU A 183 -10.45 -1.92 -5.05
N GLN A 184 -10.32 -3.23 -5.23
CA GLN A 184 -11.03 -4.20 -4.43
C GLN A 184 -10.11 -5.38 -4.07
N PRO A 185 -10.30 -6.02 -2.90
CA PRO A 185 -9.69 -7.32 -2.65
C PRO A 185 -10.16 -8.30 -3.72
N ILE A 186 -9.27 -9.18 -4.18
CA ILE A 186 -9.67 -10.19 -5.17
C ILE A 186 -10.81 -11.07 -4.61
N GLU A 187 -11.86 -11.24 -5.40
CA GLU A 187 -13.05 -11.97 -4.98
C GLU A 187 -12.82 -13.48 -4.96
N GLY A 188 -13.66 -14.19 -4.16
CA GLY A 188 -13.62 -15.64 -4.03
C GLY A 188 -12.76 -16.13 -2.87
N HIS A 189 -12.07 -17.25 -3.07
CA HIS A 189 -11.30 -17.94 -2.02
C HIS A 189 -9.79 -17.66 -2.09
N VAL A 190 -9.36 -16.70 -2.94
CA VAL A 190 -7.94 -16.37 -3.11
C VAL A 190 -7.37 -15.81 -1.82
N ASN A 191 -7.98 -14.77 -1.25
CA ASN A 191 -7.55 -14.18 0.02
C ASN A 191 -8.12 -14.95 1.23
N SER A 192 -7.29 -15.15 2.26
CA SER A 192 -7.62 -15.87 3.50
C SER A 192 -7.16 -15.08 4.74
N GLU A 193 -7.19 -15.70 5.91
CA GLU A 193 -6.62 -15.14 7.14
C GLU A 193 -5.07 -15.19 7.21
N PHE A 194 -4.43 -15.68 6.16
CA PHE A 194 -2.99 -15.79 6.03
C PHE A 194 -2.46 -14.77 5.02
N ASP A 195 -1.18 -14.85 4.68
CA ASP A 195 -0.59 -13.98 3.66
C ASP A 195 -0.81 -14.58 2.26
N GLU A 196 -1.32 -13.78 1.34
CA GLU A 196 -1.40 -14.08 -0.09
C GLU A 196 -0.67 -13.01 -0.89
N PHE A 197 0.24 -13.44 -1.77
CA PHE A 197 1.07 -12.53 -2.55
C PHE A 197 1.56 -13.18 -3.86
N ASN A 198 2.31 -12.39 -4.64
CA ASN A 198 2.89 -12.80 -5.92
C ASN A 198 1.86 -13.38 -6.90
N PRO A 199 0.80 -12.61 -7.26
CA PRO A 199 -0.13 -13.01 -8.30
C PRO A 199 0.59 -13.10 -9.65
N GLN A 200 0.49 -14.25 -10.34
CA GLN A 200 1.09 -14.50 -11.64
C GLN A 200 0.07 -15.11 -12.59
N PHE A 201 0.02 -14.61 -13.81
CA PHE A 201 -0.94 -15.08 -14.81
C PHE A 201 -0.27 -15.95 -15.85
N LEU A 202 -0.75 -17.18 -15.99
CA LEU A 202 -0.41 -18.07 -17.10
C LEU A 202 -1.71 -18.42 -17.82
N ASP A 203 -1.89 -17.84 -18.99
CA ASP A 203 -3.15 -17.90 -19.74
C ASP A 203 -4.33 -17.28 -18.94
N THR A 204 -5.34 -18.05 -18.62
CA THR A 204 -6.52 -17.66 -17.83
C THR A 204 -6.43 -18.13 -16.38
N CYS A 205 -5.27 -18.62 -15.98
CA CYS A 205 -5.03 -19.17 -14.64
C CYS A 205 -4.21 -18.18 -13.82
N LEU A 206 -4.74 -17.82 -12.67
CA LEU A 206 -4.01 -17.10 -11.63
C LEU A 206 -3.23 -18.12 -10.80
N PHE A 207 -1.92 -17.95 -10.70
CA PHE A 207 -1.06 -18.57 -9.70
C PHE A 207 -0.73 -17.55 -8.62
N PHE A 208 -0.66 -17.96 -7.38
CA PHE A 208 -0.29 -17.08 -6.28
C PHE A 208 0.36 -17.87 -5.14
N SER A 209 1.18 -17.21 -4.37
CA SER A 209 1.76 -17.76 -3.16
C SER A 209 0.84 -17.50 -1.97
N SER A 210 0.70 -18.48 -1.10
CA SER A 210 -0.02 -18.33 0.16
C SER A 210 0.70 -19.04 1.29
N ARG A 211 0.63 -18.43 2.47
CA ARG A 211 1.12 -19.03 3.73
C ARG A 211 0.01 -19.73 4.51
N ARG A 212 -1.07 -20.14 3.84
CA ARG A 212 -2.14 -20.93 4.48
C ARG A 212 -1.67 -22.35 4.77
N GLY A 213 -2.02 -22.84 5.93
CA GLY A 213 -1.67 -24.19 6.37
C GLY A 213 -2.71 -24.79 7.29
N LEU A 214 -2.58 -26.08 7.54
CA LEU A 214 -3.37 -26.79 8.53
C LEU A 214 -2.69 -26.71 9.90
N GLU A 215 -3.46 -26.97 10.98
CA GLU A 215 -2.94 -26.89 12.37
C GLU A 215 -1.69 -27.74 12.61
N ASN A 216 -1.56 -28.87 11.90
CA ASN A 216 -0.42 -29.78 12.01
C ASN A 216 0.71 -29.51 11.01
N ASP A 217 0.59 -28.51 10.13
CA ASP A 217 1.64 -28.14 9.19
C ASP A 217 2.81 -27.49 9.94
N ASN A 218 4.01 -27.70 9.42
CA ASN A 218 5.20 -27.09 9.98
C ASN A 218 5.22 -25.57 9.72
N ARG A 219 5.81 -24.86 10.66
CA ARG A 219 6.01 -23.40 10.57
C ARG A 219 7.49 -23.08 10.45
N SER A 220 7.80 -21.99 9.77
CA SER A 220 9.15 -21.43 9.75
C SER A 220 9.59 -21.07 11.16
N LEU A 221 10.87 -21.32 11.47
CA LEU A 221 11.45 -20.96 12.76
C LEU A 221 11.67 -19.44 12.89
N ASP A 222 11.79 -18.73 11.78
CA ASP A 222 12.14 -17.31 11.76
C ASP A 222 10.96 -16.43 12.15
N ASP A 223 9.78 -16.67 11.55
CA ASP A 223 8.59 -15.83 11.70
C ASP A 223 7.35 -16.56 12.26
N GLN A 224 7.46 -17.89 12.50
CA GLN A 224 6.36 -18.74 12.99
C GLN A 224 5.14 -18.80 12.04
N LYS A 225 5.30 -18.34 10.79
CA LYS A 225 4.29 -18.49 9.74
C LYS A 225 4.46 -19.85 9.04
N PHE A 226 3.42 -20.31 8.36
CA PHE A 226 3.54 -21.48 7.51
C PHE A 226 4.47 -21.21 6.33
N PHE A 227 5.07 -22.27 5.79
CA PHE A 227 5.87 -22.15 4.56
C PHE A 227 4.97 -21.72 3.38
N GLU A 228 5.56 -20.98 2.47
CA GLU A 228 4.89 -20.51 1.26
C GLU A 228 4.57 -21.70 0.35
N LYS A 229 3.31 -21.82 -0.02
CA LYS A 229 2.82 -22.82 -0.97
C LYS A 229 2.26 -22.14 -2.20
N LEU A 230 2.40 -22.77 -3.35
CA LEU A 230 1.84 -22.28 -4.60
C LEU A 230 0.41 -22.78 -4.77
N PHE A 231 -0.50 -21.86 -5.04
CA PHE A 231 -1.89 -22.14 -5.36
C PHE A 231 -2.24 -21.63 -6.75
N LYS A 232 -3.29 -22.16 -7.31
CA LYS A 232 -3.89 -21.65 -8.54
C LYS A 232 -5.41 -21.55 -8.44
N SER A 233 -5.97 -20.65 -9.25
CA SER A 233 -7.40 -20.51 -9.47
C SER A 233 -7.68 -20.12 -10.92
N TYR A 234 -8.84 -20.48 -11.43
CA TYR A 234 -9.31 -20.07 -12.75
C TYR A 234 -10.38 -18.99 -12.64
N LYS A 235 -10.35 -18.03 -13.56
CA LYS A 235 -11.36 -16.95 -13.62
C LYS A 235 -12.70 -17.56 -14.01
N GLY A 236 -13.72 -17.41 -13.15
CA GLY A 236 -15.12 -17.70 -13.44
C GLY A 236 -15.83 -16.49 -14.05
N GLU A 237 -17.15 -16.53 -14.18
CA GLU A 237 -17.91 -15.41 -14.75
C GLU A 237 -17.80 -14.12 -13.92
N ASN A 238 -18.00 -14.21 -12.60
CA ASN A 238 -18.01 -13.05 -11.71
C ASN A 238 -17.01 -13.15 -10.56
N ARG A 239 -16.30 -14.28 -10.40
CA ARG A 239 -15.34 -14.50 -9.31
C ARG A 239 -14.30 -15.54 -9.69
N TRP A 240 -13.22 -15.59 -8.92
CA TRP A 240 -12.25 -16.67 -9.00
C TRP A 240 -12.86 -17.96 -8.44
N ASN A 241 -12.61 -19.08 -9.15
CA ASN A 241 -13.08 -20.41 -8.76
C ASN A 241 -12.38 -20.92 -7.49
N GLU A 242 -12.71 -22.14 -7.09
CA GLU A 242 -12.03 -22.82 -6.00
C GLU A 242 -10.52 -22.90 -6.25
N ILE A 243 -9.76 -22.68 -5.19
CA ILE A 243 -8.31 -22.74 -5.24
C ILE A 243 -7.82 -24.18 -5.23
N GLN A 244 -6.68 -24.42 -5.86
CA GLN A 244 -6.03 -25.72 -5.88
C GLN A 244 -4.56 -25.54 -5.53
N GLU A 245 -4.07 -26.30 -4.54
CA GLU A 245 -2.64 -26.33 -4.22
C GLU A 245 -1.86 -27.04 -5.32
N GLU A 246 -0.80 -26.39 -5.79
CA GLU A 246 0.14 -26.97 -6.75
C GLU A 246 1.21 -27.76 -6.01
N LYS A 247 1.39 -29.01 -6.41
CA LYS A 247 2.38 -29.92 -5.79
C LYS A 247 3.73 -29.83 -6.47
N HIS A 248 4.80 -29.96 -5.69
CA HIS A 248 6.18 -30.02 -6.15
C HIS A 248 6.97 -31.17 -5.50
N ASP A 249 8.21 -31.41 -5.93
CA ASP A 249 9.02 -32.53 -5.46
C ASP A 249 10.07 -32.19 -4.39
N LEU A 250 10.06 -30.94 -3.86
CA LEU A 250 11.02 -30.48 -2.84
C LEU A 250 10.69 -30.89 -1.40
N GLY A 251 9.43 -31.30 -1.12
CA GLY A 251 8.94 -31.54 0.25
C GLY A 251 8.23 -30.32 0.86
N ASP A 252 7.71 -30.48 2.07
CA ASP A 252 6.72 -29.55 2.63
C ASP A 252 7.32 -28.38 3.45
N ASN A 253 8.62 -28.37 3.70
CA ASN A 253 9.29 -27.41 4.60
C ASN A 253 10.16 -26.41 3.80
N VAL A 254 9.70 -25.97 2.66
CA VAL A 254 10.39 -25.01 1.81
C VAL A 254 9.41 -23.99 1.27
N ASN A 255 9.84 -22.74 1.18
CA ASN A 255 9.11 -21.73 0.43
C ASN A 255 9.23 -22.04 -1.06
N PHE A 256 8.11 -21.98 -1.77
CA PHE A 256 8.03 -22.32 -3.19
C PHE A 256 7.10 -21.34 -3.92
N THR A 257 7.66 -20.54 -4.81
CA THR A 257 6.96 -19.44 -5.49
C THR A 257 7.28 -19.45 -6.99
N LEU A 258 6.24 -19.34 -7.82
CA LEU A 258 6.34 -19.18 -9.27
C LEU A 258 6.51 -17.70 -9.62
N PHE A 259 7.43 -17.37 -10.54
CA PHE A 259 7.60 -16.01 -11.01
C PHE A 259 7.25 -15.81 -12.49
N SER A 260 7.85 -16.55 -13.39
CA SER A 260 7.72 -16.26 -14.81
C SER A 260 7.88 -17.50 -15.68
N LYS A 261 7.32 -17.45 -16.88
CA LYS A 261 7.60 -18.45 -17.91
C LYS A 261 8.99 -18.19 -18.49
N PHE A 262 9.89 -19.21 -18.48
CA PHE A 262 11.24 -19.12 -19.02
C PHE A 262 11.29 -19.49 -20.52
N ASP A 263 10.63 -20.60 -20.87
CA ASP A 263 10.43 -21.07 -22.25
C ASP A 263 9.12 -21.86 -22.36
N ASP A 264 8.90 -22.60 -23.44
CA ASP A 264 7.64 -23.33 -23.65
C ASP A 264 7.38 -24.45 -22.63
N LYS A 265 8.41 -24.91 -21.89
CA LYS A 265 8.33 -26.03 -20.95
C LYS A 265 8.74 -25.65 -19.54
N GLN A 266 9.61 -24.66 -19.42
CA GLN A 266 10.26 -24.31 -18.16
C GLN A 266 9.75 -22.97 -17.62
N PHE A 267 9.74 -22.89 -16.30
CA PHE A 267 9.31 -21.73 -15.54
C PHE A 267 10.35 -21.39 -14.47
N VAL A 268 10.45 -20.13 -14.11
CA VAL A 268 11.32 -19.64 -13.03
C VAL A 268 10.58 -19.73 -11.70
N PHE A 269 11.21 -20.40 -10.76
CA PHE A 269 10.72 -20.54 -9.39
C PHE A 269 11.77 -20.08 -8.39
N TYR A 270 11.30 -19.55 -7.28
CA TYR A 270 12.09 -19.37 -6.08
C TYR A 270 11.91 -20.57 -5.15
N SER A 271 13.00 -20.97 -4.49
CA SER A 271 12.94 -21.90 -3.38
C SER A 271 13.98 -21.59 -2.32
N SER A 272 13.59 -21.71 -1.06
CA SER A 272 14.52 -21.60 0.09
C SER A 272 15.24 -22.90 0.43
N ASN A 273 15.18 -23.91 -0.44
CA ASN A 273 15.79 -25.23 -0.18
C ASN A 273 17.32 -25.21 -0.14
N SER A 274 17.97 -24.20 -0.71
CA SER A 274 19.42 -24.05 -0.77
C SER A 274 19.91 -22.79 -0.05
N GLY A 275 20.00 -22.82 1.26
CA GLY A 275 20.60 -21.70 2.01
C GLY A 275 19.76 -20.44 2.05
N ALA A 276 20.25 -19.32 1.50
CA ALA A 276 19.56 -18.03 1.52
C ALA A 276 18.33 -17.94 0.61
N GLY A 277 18.22 -18.84 -0.37
CA GLY A 277 17.18 -18.90 -1.38
C GLY A 277 17.69 -18.54 -2.78
N ASP A 278 17.31 -19.36 -3.77
CA ASP A 278 17.79 -19.30 -5.15
C ASP A 278 16.65 -19.36 -6.15
N LEU A 279 16.91 -18.95 -7.40
CA LEU A 279 16.04 -19.17 -8.55
C LEU A 279 16.36 -20.47 -9.27
N PHE A 280 15.32 -21.23 -9.57
CA PHE A 280 15.39 -22.54 -10.22
C PHE A 280 14.55 -22.55 -11.48
N LEU A 281 14.90 -23.41 -12.43
CA LEU A 281 13.98 -23.79 -13.50
C LEU A 281 13.18 -25.02 -13.05
N ALA A 282 11.89 -25.02 -13.35
CA ALA A 282 11.02 -26.15 -13.11
C ALA A 282 10.13 -26.43 -14.31
N GLU A 283 9.73 -27.67 -14.48
CA GLU A 283 8.78 -28.10 -15.50
C GLU A 283 7.57 -28.80 -14.86
N LYS A 284 6.40 -28.67 -15.47
CA LYS A 284 5.21 -29.38 -15.02
C LYS A 284 5.13 -30.75 -15.67
N VAL A 285 5.29 -31.79 -14.83
CA VAL A 285 5.19 -33.19 -15.27
C VAL A 285 3.93 -33.81 -14.69
N LYS A 286 2.90 -34.02 -15.52
CA LYS A 286 1.55 -34.39 -15.09
C LYS A 286 0.99 -33.28 -14.17
N ASP A 287 0.64 -33.63 -12.93
CA ASP A 287 0.06 -32.68 -11.96
C ASP A 287 1.06 -32.23 -10.89
N LYS A 288 2.36 -32.36 -11.16
CA LYS A 288 3.42 -32.02 -10.21
C LYS A 288 4.52 -31.19 -10.85
N TRP A 289 4.98 -30.18 -10.15
CA TRP A 289 6.17 -29.43 -10.52
C TRP A 289 7.43 -30.23 -10.17
N LYS A 290 8.26 -30.44 -11.16
CA LYS A 290 9.56 -31.05 -11.02
C LYS A 290 10.63 -29.98 -11.10
N ILE A 291 11.32 -29.79 -9.98
CA ILE A 291 12.35 -28.77 -9.85
C ILE A 291 13.65 -29.29 -10.52
N GLY A 292 14.16 -28.48 -11.41
CA GLY A 292 15.41 -28.74 -12.11
C GLY A 292 16.63 -28.12 -11.43
N ASN A 293 17.54 -27.62 -12.22
CA ASN A 293 18.77 -27.01 -11.72
C ASN A 293 18.57 -25.54 -11.35
N ALA A 294 19.34 -25.08 -10.36
CA ALA A 294 19.50 -23.67 -10.06
C ALA A 294 20.01 -22.92 -11.30
N ILE A 295 19.54 -21.69 -11.52
CA ILE A 295 19.91 -20.87 -12.69
C ILE A 295 21.32 -20.32 -12.47
N LYS A 296 22.32 -21.04 -12.94
CA LYS A 296 23.76 -20.79 -12.68
C LYS A 296 24.26 -19.42 -13.12
N PHE A 297 23.66 -18.81 -14.12
CA PHE A 297 24.08 -17.50 -14.60
C PHE A 297 23.46 -16.34 -13.80
N ILE A 298 22.49 -16.64 -12.92
CA ILE A 298 21.84 -15.70 -12.02
C ILE A 298 22.34 -15.89 -10.59
N ASN A 299 22.17 -17.09 -10.02
CA ASN A 299 22.43 -17.35 -8.61
C ASN A 299 23.91 -17.20 -8.27
N GLU A 300 24.20 -16.52 -7.18
CA GLU A 300 25.55 -16.34 -6.66
C GLU A 300 25.65 -16.95 -5.27
N LYS A 301 26.82 -17.50 -4.96
CA LYS A 301 27.07 -18.08 -3.64
C LYS A 301 26.98 -17.01 -2.56
N ASP A 302 26.32 -17.32 -1.45
CA ASP A 302 26.15 -16.45 -0.28
C ASP A 302 25.26 -15.21 -0.56
N SER A 303 24.48 -15.21 -1.67
CA SER A 303 23.43 -14.24 -1.93
C SER A 303 22.05 -14.91 -1.99
N ARG A 304 21.01 -14.09 -2.01
CA ARG A 304 19.62 -14.51 -2.22
C ARG A 304 19.10 -13.87 -3.50
N GLU A 305 18.49 -14.66 -4.34
CA GLU A 305 17.74 -14.21 -5.50
C GLU A 305 16.26 -14.50 -5.25
N SER A 306 15.43 -13.44 -5.14
CA SER A 306 14.09 -13.56 -4.56
C SER A 306 12.92 -13.27 -5.49
N SER A 307 13.15 -12.72 -6.66
CA SER A 307 12.12 -12.39 -7.64
C SER A 307 12.69 -12.44 -9.04
N ALA A 308 11.86 -12.74 -10.06
CA ALA A 308 12.27 -12.71 -11.45
C ALA A 308 11.11 -12.41 -12.41
N SER A 309 11.41 -11.71 -13.51
CA SER A 309 10.46 -11.43 -14.58
C SER A 309 11.13 -11.47 -15.95
N ILE A 310 10.42 -12.02 -16.92
CA ILE A 310 10.87 -12.20 -18.29
C ILE A 310 9.80 -11.62 -19.23
N PRO A 311 10.13 -10.65 -20.11
CA PRO A 311 9.18 -10.18 -21.12
C PRO A 311 8.88 -11.28 -22.15
N GLN A 312 7.81 -11.11 -22.91
CA GLN A 312 7.38 -12.13 -23.90
C GLN A 312 8.44 -12.41 -24.98
N SER A 313 9.34 -11.47 -25.26
CA SER A 313 10.47 -11.66 -26.18
C SER A 313 11.42 -12.76 -25.71
N GLY A 314 11.54 -13.00 -24.41
CA GLY A 314 12.41 -13.99 -23.80
C GLY A 314 13.91 -13.72 -23.95
N ASP A 315 14.30 -12.48 -24.27
CA ASP A 315 15.68 -12.07 -24.52
C ASP A 315 16.35 -11.36 -23.33
N GLU A 316 15.59 -11.02 -22.31
CA GLU A 316 16.05 -10.44 -21.05
C GLU A 316 15.38 -11.16 -19.86
N ILE A 317 16.10 -11.26 -18.76
CA ILE A 317 15.57 -11.67 -17.46
C ILE A 317 15.97 -10.65 -16.41
N TYR A 318 15.00 -10.11 -15.70
CA TYR A 318 15.16 -9.20 -14.56
C TYR A 318 14.99 -10.00 -13.29
N PHE A 319 15.75 -9.67 -12.26
CA PHE A 319 15.67 -10.37 -10.97
C PHE A 319 16.19 -9.51 -9.83
N VAL A 320 15.81 -9.83 -8.61
CA VAL A 320 16.24 -9.17 -7.39
C VAL A 320 17.29 -9.99 -6.68
N SER A 321 18.36 -9.35 -6.22
CA SER A 321 19.47 -10.01 -5.53
C SER A 321 20.13 -9.11 -4.48
N ASN A 322 20.53 -9.70 -3.35
CA ASN A 322 21.33 -9.03 -2.33
C ASN A 322 22.85 -9.27 -2.48
N ARG A 323 23.30 -9.58 -3.72
CA ARG A 323 24.73 -9.77 -4.01
C ARG A 323 25.58 -8.55 -3.72
N LYS A 324 26.83 -8.77 -3.38
CA LYS A 324 27.77 -7.68 -3.04
C LYS A 324 27.99 -6.73 -4.22
N GLY A 325 28.10 -5.44 -3.89
CA GLY A 325 28.38 -4.39 -4.87
C GLY A 325 27.16 -3.75 -5.50
N GLY A 326 25.97 -3.96 -4.92
CA GLY A 326 24.77 -3.20 -5.20
C GLY A 326 24.76 -1.80 -4.55
N PHE A 327 23.62 -1.13 -4.62
CA PHE A 327 23.37 0.18 -4.01
C PHE A 327 22.78 0.05 -2.62
N GLY A 328 21.82 -0.87 -2.43
CA GLY A 328 21.13 -1.18 -1.19
C GLY A 328 21.43 -2.58 -0.66
N GLU A 329 20.50 -3.10 0.16
CA GLU A 329 20.56 -4.50 0.61
C GLU A 329 20.10 -5.46 -0.50
N CYS A 330 18.98 -5.15 -1.17
CA CYS A 330 18.47 -5.88 -2.33
C CYS A 330 18.33 -4.92 -3.50
N ASP A 331 18.89 -5.29 -4.64
CA ASP A 331 18.88 -4.51 -5.88
C ASP A 331 18.29 -5.30 -7.04
N ILE A 332 17.80 -4.60 -8.06
CA ILE A 332 17.37 -5.18 -9.33
C ILE A 332 18.58 -5.32 -10.25
N TYR A 333 18.70 -6.53 -10.79
CA TYR A 333 19.69 -6.92 -11.82
C TYR A 333 18.99 -7.45 -13.06
N TYR A 334 19.72 -7.54 -14.14
CA TYR A 334 19.23 -8.18 -15.37
C TYR A 334 20.35 -8.94 -16.10
N CYS A 335 19.94 -9.94 -16.89
CA CYS A 335 20.79 -10.62 -17.87
C CYS A 335 20.15 -10.52 -19.25
N LYS A 336 20.99 -10.46 -20.29
CA LYS A 336 20.58 -10.50 -21.70
C LYS A 336 20.94 -11.82 -22.33
N LYS A 337 20.07 -12.32 -23.19
CA LYS A 337 20.31 -13.51 -23.98
C LYS A 337 21.29 -13.15 -25.08
N GLU A 338 22.48 -13.77 -25.06
CA GLU A 338 23.54 -13.58 -26.08
C GLU A 338 23.40 -14.56 -27.24
N SER A 339 22.82 -15.73 -26.98
CA SER A 339 22.48 -16.77 -27.99
C SER A 339 21.40 -17.68 -27.41
N GLU A 340 20.92 -18.67 -28.18
CA GLU A 340 19.89 -19.61 -27.70
C GLU A 340 20.26 -20.33 -26.39
N THR A 341 21.55 -20.52 -26.13
CA THR A 341 22.03 -21.28 -24.96
C THR A 341 22.87 -20.45 -24.00
N LYS A 342 23.11 -19.17 -24.30
CA LYS A 342 24.03 -18.33 -23.52
C LYS A 342 23.39 -17.04 -23.09
N TRP A 343 23.51 -16.74 -21.81
CA TRP A 343 23.12 -15.50 -21.17
C TRP A 343 24.34 -14.69 -20.75
N SER A 344 24.20 -13.37 -20.69
CA SER A 344 25.23 -12.49 -20.15
C SER A 344 25.41 -12.74 -18.65
N LYS A 345 26.48 -12.19 -18.08
CA LYS A 345 26.58 -12.05 -16.62
C LYS A 345 25.53 -11.07 -16.11
N PRO A 346 25.10 -11.19 -14.84
CA PRO A 346 24.24 -10.20 -14.19
C PRO A 346 24.81 -8.79 -14.26
N MET A 347 23.96 -7.84 -14.63
CA MET A 347 24.25 -6.42 -14.67
C MET A 347 23.28 -5.71 -13.73
N ASN A 348 23.81 -4.86 -12.85
CA ASN A 348 22.96 -4.00 -12.00
C ASN A 348 22.21 -3.01 -12.90
N ILE A 349 20.91 -2.79 -12.65
CA ILE A 349 20.08 -1.92 -13.49
C ILE A 349 20.45 -0.44 -13.37
N GLY A 350 21.16 -0.06 -12.30
CA GLY A 350 21.71 1.26 -12.09
C GLY A 350 21.01 2.07 -11.00
N GLY A 351 21.71 3.14 -10.54
CA GLY A 351 21.28 3.96 -9.40
C GLY A 351 20.12 4.91 -9.67
N ASP A 352 19.61 4.98 -10.90
CA ASP A 352 18.34 5.69 -11.16
C ASP A 352 17.13 4.86 -10.69
N ILE A 353 17.26 3.52 -10.61
CA ILE A 353 16.23 2.57 -10.19
C ILE A 353 16.56 2.00 -8.82
N ASN A 354 17.78 1.45 -8.64
CA ASN A 354 18.22 0.95 -7.34
C ASN A 354 18.62 2.09 -6.42
N THR A 355 18.29 1.97 -5.13
CA THR A 355 18.52 2.99 -4.12
C THR A 355 19.41 2.45 -2.98
N GLU A 356 19.69 3.24 -1.98
CA GLU A 356 20.34 2.78 -0.74
C GLU A 356 19.44 1.89 0.14
N TYR A 357 18.17 1.75 -0.23
CA TYR A 357 17.19 0.90 0.43
C TYR A 357 16.96 -0.38 -0.40
N ASP A 358 16.00 -1.21 0.02
CA ASP A 358 15.61 -2.42 -0.68
C ASP A 358 14.76 -2.12 -1.91
N GLU A 359 15.11 -2.70 -3.03
CA GLU A 359 14.23 -2.95 -4.15
C GLU A 359 13.75 -4.41 -4.09
N GLY A 360 12.44 -4.60 -4.16
CA GLY A 360 11.80 -5.93 -4.18
C GLY A 360 11.06 -6.18 -5.48
N ASP A 361 10.51 -7.33 -5.61
CA ASP A 361 9.57 -7.80 -6.64
C ASP A 361 9.57 -7.03 -7.95
N VAL A 362 10.11 -7.64 -8.97
CA VAL A 362 10.22 -7.05 -10.31
C VAL A 362 9.22 -7.68 -11.27
N PHE A 363 8.53 -6.87 -12.07
CA PHE A 363 7.64 -7.28 -13.14
C PHE A 363 7.90 -6.44 -14.40
N VAL A 364 8.09 -7.09 -15.53
CA VAL A 364 8.22 -6.44 -16.85
C VAL A 364 6.97 -6.75 -17.65
N SER A 365 6.36 -5.73 -18.26
CA SER A 365 5.21 -5.91 -19.15
C SER A 365 5.53 -6.89 -20.28
N ALA A 366 4.51 -7.58 -20.80
CA ALA A 366 4.70 -8.59 -21.85
C ALA A 366 5.43 -8.05 -23.09
N ASP A 367 5.16 -6.80 -23.47
CA ASP A 367 5.80 -6.10 -24.58
C ASP A 367 7.22 -5.56 -24.27
N GLY A 368 7.66 -5.66 -23.02
CA GLY A 368 8.96 -5.18 -22.56
C GLY A 368 9.09 -3.66 -22.48
N THR A 369 7.99 -2.90 -22.54
CA THR A 369 8.00 -1.42 -22.55
C THR A 369 7.90 -0.80 -21.17
N LYS A 370 7.39 -1.53 -20.17
CA LYS A 370 7.23 -1.07 -18.79
C LYS A 370 7.90 -2.02 -17.81
N LEU A 371 8.55 -1.43 -16.82
CA LEU A 371 9.10 -2.13 -15.66
C LEU A 371 8.31 -1.67 -14.44
N PHE A 372 7.83 -2.61 -13.64
CA PHE A 372 7.24 -2.38 -12.34
C PHE A 372 8.10 -3.05 -11.27
N PHE A 373 8.22 -2.40 -10.12
CA PHE A 373 8.96 -2.96 -9.00
C PHE A 373 8.48 -2.34 -7.68
N SER A 374 8.69 -3.04 -6.59
CA SER A 374 8.49 -2.49 -5.26
C SER A 374 9.80 -1.94 -4.70
N SER A 375 9.76 -0.81 -3.99
CA SER A 375 10.93 -0.19 -3.38
C SER A 375 10.59 0.48 -2.05
N LYS A 376 11.53 0.42 -1.11
CA LYS A 376 11.50 1.22 0.13
C LYS A 376 12.18 2.58 -0.05
N GLY A 377 12.76 2.84 -1.20
CA GLY A 377 13.44 4.08 -1.55
C GLY A 377 12.56 5.09 -2.28
N HIS A 378 13.18 5.97 -3.07
CA HIS A 378 12.50 6.99 -3.86
C HIS A 378 11.51 7.84 -3.04
N ASN A 379 10.33 8.12 -3.59
CA ASN A 379 9.26 8.89 -2.93
C ASN A 379 8.15 7.99 -2.36
N THR A 380 8.52 6.93 -1.63
CA THR A 380 7.57 6.06 -0.94
C THR A 380 6.74 6.81 0.09
N MET A 381 5.50 6.33 0.30
CA MET A 381 4.61 6.79 1.37
C MET A 381 4.44 5.75 2.48
N GLY A 382 4.69 4.48 2.15
CA GLY A 382 4.56 3.34 3.04
C GLY A 382 5.88 2.72 3.45
N GLY A 383 5.89 1.41 3.46
CA GLY A 383 7.07 0.57 3.50
C GLY A 383 7.60 0.36 2.09
N TYR A 384 7.27 -0.76 1.45
CA TYR A 384 7.40 -0.91 0.01
C TYR A 384 6.24 -0.21 -0.70
N ASP A 385 6.55 0.62 -1.67
CA ASP A 385 5.60 1.15 -2.65
C ASP A 385 5.92 0.57 -4.04
N ILE A 386 4.91 0.46 -4.90
CA ILE A 386 5.05 0.02 -6.29
C ILE A 386 5.36 1.21 -7.18
N PHE A 387 6.41 1.07 -7.99
CA PHE A 387 6.88 2.05 -8.98
C PHE A 387 6.79 1.50 -10.39
N THR A 388 6.77 2.40 -11.37
CA THR A 388 6.86 2.05 -12.79
C THR A 388 7.92 2.89 -13.50
N CYS A 389 8.56 2.31 -14.51
CA CYS A 389 9.45 2.99 -15.46
C CYS A 389 9.03 2.65 -16.89
N ASP A 390 9.01 3.66 -17.76
CA ASP A 390 8.87 3.45 -19.20
C ASP A 390 10.23 3.17 -19.85
N ARG A 391 10.28 2.26 -20.80
CA ARG A 391 11.49 1.97 -21.57
C ARG A 391 11.64 3.02 -22.66
N GLN A 392 12.76 3.70 -22.70
CA GLN A 392 13.09 4.72 -23.70
C GLN A 392 13.51 4.05 -25.04
N GLU A 393 13.48 4.81 -26.13
CA GLU A 393 13.87 4.35 -27.48
C GLU A 393 15.29 3.79 -27.54
N ASN A 394 16.21 4.27 -26.69
CA ASN A 394 17.58 3.77 -26.57
C ASN A 394 17.69 2.46 -25.76
N GLY A 395 16.56 1.91 -25.28
CA GLY A 395 16.48 0.68 -24.47
C GLY A 395 16.81 0.87 -23.00
N VAL A 396 17.07 2.09 -22.53
CA VAL A 396 17.31 2.40 -21.11
C VAL A 396 15.97 2.68 -20.42
N TRP A 397 15.86 2.28 -19.16
CA TRP A 397 14.69 2.58 -18.33
C TRP A 397 14.66 4.05 -17.93
N GLY A 398 13.50 4.66 -17.99
CA GLY A 398 13.25 6.01 -17.52
C GLY A 398 13.28 6.12 -16.00
N LYS A 399 13.03 7.32 -15.48
CA LYS A 399 12.97 7.55 -14.03
C LYS A 399 11.75 6.87 -13.41
N PRO A 400 11.90 6.26 -12.22
CA PRO A 400 10.79 5.68 -11.49
C PRO A 400 9.69 6.68 -11.16
N GLN A 401 8.45 6.25 -11.34
CA GLN A 401 7.24 6.96 -10.99
C GLN A 401 6.47 6.12 -9.98
N ASN A 402 6.18 6.70 -8.80
CA ASN A 402 5.32 6.05 -7.81
C ASN A 402 3.91 5.93 -8.37
N LEU A 403 3.28 4.75 -8.29
CA LEU A 403 1.92 4.55 -8.81
C LEU A 403 0.86 5.34 -8.02
N GLY A 404 1.22 5.86 -6.85
CA GLY A 404 0.37 6.73 -6.05
C GLY A 404 -0.77 6.02 -5.34
N TYR A 405 -1.55 6.81 -4.59
CA TYR A 405 -2.75 6.33 -3.93
C TYR A 405 -3.90 6.24 -4.96
N PRO A 406 -4.75 5.18 -4.95
CA PRO A 406 -4.87 4.17 -3.91
C PRO A 406 -4.02 2.90 -4.12
N ILE A 407 -3.21 2.77 -5.20
CA ILE A 407 -2.40 1.58 -5.41
C ILE A 407 -1.41 1.42 -4.27
N ASN A 408 -0.62 2.45 -3.98
CA ASN A 408 0.25 2.48 -2.82
C ASN A 408 -0.48 3.05 -1.59
N SER A 409 -0.13 2.53 -0.42
CA SER A 409 -0.71 2.84 0.87
C SER A 409 0.38 3.24 1.90
N SER A 410 0.01 3.46 3.14
CA SER A 410 0.97 3.66 4.24
C SER A 410 1.65 2.36 4.72
N ASP A 411 1.23 1.21 4.20
CA ASP A 411 1.77 -0.12 4.50
C ASP A 411 2.73 -0.60 3.41
N ASN A 412 2.93 -1.92 3.30
CA ASN A 412 3.68 -2.53 2.21
C ASN A 412 2.75 -2.87 1.04
N ASP A 413 3.10 -2.41 -0.14
CA ASP A 413 2.44 -2.73 -1.41
C ASP A 413 3.49 -3.35 -2.34
N ILE A 414 3.29 -4.61 -2.74
CA ILE A 414 4.31 -5.43 -3.41
C ILE A 414 3.74 -6.29 -4.54
N THR A 415 4.59 -6.93 -5.31
CA THR A 415 4.26 -8.01 -6.27
C THR A 415 3.21 -7.63 -7.33
N TYR A 416 3.48 -6.54 -8.06
CA TYR A 416 2.63 -6.12 -9.18
C TYR A 416 2.64 -7.12 -10.33
N SER A 417 1.48 -7.38 -10.93
CA SER A 417 1.34 -8.13 -12.18
C SER A 417 0.09 -7.71 -12.96
N GLU A 418 0.00 -8.10 -14.22
CA GLU A 418 -1.14 -7.80 -15.08
C GLU A 418 -1.67 -9.08 -15.73
N ASP A 419 -2.99 -9.19 -15.90
CA ASP A 419 -3.59 -10.23 -16.72
C ASP A 419 -3.60 -9.81 -18.22
N ARG A 420 -4.10 -10.69 -19.10
CA ARG A 420 -4.16 -10.44 -20.53
C ARG A 420 -5.05 -9.29 -20.94
N ASP A 421 -6.02 -8.95 -20.10
CA ASP A 421 -6.97 -7.87 -20.34
C ASP A 421 -6.43 -6.51 -19.82
N GLY A 422 -5.22 -6.50 -19.27
CA GLY A 422 -4.56 -5.33 -18.70
C GLY A 422 -5.08 -4.96 -17.31
N VAL A 423 -5.82 -5.85 -16.66
CA VAL A 423 -6.20 -5.68 -15.26
C VAL A 423 -4.99 -5.98 -14.40
N PHE A 424 -4.65 -5.05 -13.53
CA PHE A 424 -3.51 -5.23 -12.64
C PHE A 424 -3.91 -5.82 -11.28
N TYR A 425 -2.97 -6.51 -10.69
CA TYR A 425 -3.07 -7.18 -9.40
C TYR A 425 -1.79 -6.93 -8.60
N PHE A 426 -1.92 -6.82 -7.29
CA PHE A 426 -0.78 -6.65 -6.39
C PHE A 426 -1.14 -7.14 -4.99
N ALA A 427 -0.14 -7.33 -4.13
CA ALA A 427 -0.34 -7.70 -2.73
C ALA A 427 -0.12 -6.48 -1.82
N SER A 428 -0.93 -6.36 -0.78
CA SER A 428 -0.89 -5.24 0.16
C SER A 428 -1.20 -5.67 1.59
N GLU A 429 -0.48 -5.10 2.55
CA GLU A 429 -0.75 -5.24 4.00
C GLU A 429 -1.73 -4.18 4.53
N ARG A 430 -2.39 -3.41 3.66
CA ARG A 430 -3.33 -2.35 4.07
C ARG A 430 -4.45 -2.88 4.93
N SER A 431 -4.97 -2.03 5.80
CA SER A 431 -6.12 -2.36 6.63
C SER A 431 -7.36 -2.69 5.79
N GLY A 432 -8.25 -3.53 6.34
CA GLY A 432 -9.48 -3.98 5.67
C GLY A 432 -9.32 -5.26 4.84
N GLY A 433 -8.13 -5.84 4.78
CA GLY A 433 -7.88 -7.18 4.25
C GLY A 433 -8.38 -8.30 5.18
N LYS A 434 -8.12 -9.54 4.80
CA LYS A 434 -8.44 -10.74 5.60
C LYS A 434 -7.24 -11.23 6.40
N GLY A 435 -6.03 -11.16 5.80
CA GLY A 435 -4.78 -11.64 6.35
C GLY A 435 -3.76 -10.53 6.62
N GLY A 436 -2.48 -10.86 6.53
CA GLY A 436 -1.41 -9.89 6.48
C GLY A 436 -1.33 -9.27 5.09
N PHE A 437 -0.70 -9.97 4.13
CA PHE A 437 -0.83 -9.61 2.72
C PHE A 437 -2.09 -10.20 2.13
N ASP A 438 -2.86 -9.35 1.44
CA ASP A 438 -3.99 -9.74 0.60
C ASP A 438 -3.75 -9.29 -0.84
N ILE A 439 -4.24 -10.05 -1.82
CA ILE A 439 -4.20 -9.66 -3.23
C ILE A 439 -5.36 -8.72 -3.53
N TYR A 440 -5.03 -7.56 -4.09
CA TYR A 440 -5.97 -6.55 -4.59
C TYR A 440 -5.90 -6.46 -6.10
N CYS A 441 -6.98 -5.99 -6.70
CA CYS A 441 -7.04 -5.70 -8.13
C CYS A 441 -7.82 -4.42 -8.40
N GLN A 442 -7.66 -3.90 -9.61
CA GLN A 442 -8.52 -2.84 -10.13
C GLN A 442 -9.95 -3.34 -10.22
N LYS A 443 -10.88 -2.57 -9.67
CA LYS A 443 -12.30 -2.81 -9.86
C LYS A 443 -12.71 -2.39 -11.27
N ILE A 444 -13.15 -3.34 -12.06
CA ILE A 444 -13.71 -3.05 -13.38
C ILE A 444 -15.16 -2.64 -13.16
N PRO A 445 -15.61 -1.48 -13.66
CA PRO A 445 -17.02 -1.12 -13.60
C PRO A 445 -17.87 -2.22 -14.27
N GLU A 446 -18.92 -2.66 -13.61
CA GLU A 446 -19.87 -3.55 -14.25
C GLU A 446 -20.41 -2.84 -15.50
N PRO A 447 -20.53 -3.56 -16.66
CA PRO A 447 -21.17 -2.97 -17.82
C PRO A 447 -22.56 -2.50 -17.43
N VAL A 448 -22.84 -1.23 -17.63
CA VAL A 448 -24.19 -0.69 -17.42
C VAL A 448 -25.12 -1.47 -18.35
N VAL A 449 -25.82 -2.44 -17.83
CA VAL A 449 -26.93 -3.08 -18.54
C VAL A 449 -28.05 -2.03 -18.55
N GLU A 450 -28.12 -1.25 -19.61
CA GLU A 450 -29.33 -0.45 -19.86
C GLU A 450 -30.51 -1.43 -19.87
N GLU A 451 -31.31 -1.38 -18.81
CA GLU A 451 -32.63 -2.01 -18.83
C GLU A 451 -33.36 -1.44 -20.07
N ILE A 452 -33.40 -2.24 -21.12
CA ILE A 452 -34.31 -1.95 -22.25
C ILE A 452 -35.72 -2.04 -21.65
N LYS A 453 -36.24 -0.90 -21.21
CA LYS A 453 -37.66 -0.78 -20.87
C LYS A 453 -38.41 -1.08 -22.14
N GLU A 454 -38.96 -2.29 -22.24
CA GLU A 454 -39.93 -2.61 -23.26
C GLU A 454 -41.07 -1.59 -23.16
N GLU A 455 -41.13 -0.67 -24.14
CA GLU A 455 -42.27 0.20 -24.24
C GLU A 455 -43.53 -0.68 -24.50
N PRO A 456 -44.64 -0.40 -23.81
CA PRO A 456 -45.86 -1.16 -24.04
C PRO A 456 -46.29 -1.02 -25.50
N VAL A 457 -46.40 -2.16 -26.18
CA VAL A 457 -46.88 -2.24 -27.55
C VAL A 457 -48.32 -1.66 -27.58
N ILE A 458 -48.46 -0.40 -27.98
CA ILE A 458 -49.75 0.22 -28.25
C ILE A 458 -50.17 -0.23 -29.63
N ASN A 459 -51.11 -1.18 -29.69
CA ASN A 459 -51.81 -1.56 -30.92
C ASN A 459 -52.67 -0.41 -31.39
N ILE A 460 -52.16 0.40 -32.35
CA ILE A 460 -52.96 1.39 -33.06
C ILE A 460 -53.36 0.80 -34.42
N PRO A 461 -54.64 0.76 -34.76
CA PRO A 461 -55.07 0.27 -36.10
C PRO A 461 -54.64 1.26 -37.19
N VAL A 462 -53.90 0.75 -38.15
CA VAL A 462 -53.41 1.49 -39.31
C VAL A 462 -54.60 1.76 -40.22
N THR A 463 -55.02 3.03 -40.37
CA THR A 463 -55.81 3.53 -41.51
C THR A 463 -54.91 4.46 -42.33
N ILE A 464 -54.61 4.04 -43.55
CA ILE A 464 -53.85 4.81 -44.54
C ILE A 464 -54.78 5.76 -45.29
N PRO A 465 -54.45 7.04 -45.43
CA PRO A 465 -54.81 7.81 -46.59
C PRO A 465 -53.57 8.25 -47.38
N VAL A 466 -53.53 7.87 -48.60
CA VAL A 466 -52.65 8.36 -49.66
C VAL A 466 -52.99 9.81 -50.01
N VAL A 467 -52.02 10.73 -49.88
CA VAL A 467 -52.00 11.97 -50.67
C VAL A 467 -50.59 12.39 -51.04
N SER A 468 -50.46 12.77 -52.29
CA SER A 468 -49.31 13.03 -53.12
C SER A 468 -48.40 14.20 -52.70
N ALA A 469 -47.18 14.11 -53.23
CA ALA A 469 -46.05 15.02 -53.17
C ALA A 469 -46.31 16.50 -53.49
N LYS A 470 -45.57 17.37 -52.79
CA LYS A 470 -44.83 18.49 -53.44
C LYS A 470 -43.69 18.92 -52.60
N SER A 471 -42.56 19.12 -53.26
CA SER A 471 -41.25 19.58 -52.74
C SER A 471 -41.30 20.94 -52.09
N ASP A 472 -40.54 21.15 -51.03
CA ASP A 472 -39.66 22.32 -51.01
C ASP A 472 -38.60 22.13 -49.88
N SER A 473 -37.38 22.47 -50.25
CA SER A 473 -36.15 22.38 -49.51
C SER A 473 -36.09 23.37 -48.35
N ILE A 474 -35.81 22.88 -47.11
CA ILE A 474 -35.17 23.71 -46.09
C ILE A 474 -34.19 22.79 -45.31
N ALA A 475 -32.94 23.22 -45.27
CA ALA A 475 -31.84 22.59 -44.56
C ALA A 475 -32.18 22.43 -43.08
N LYS A 476 -32.14 21.21 -42.58
CA LYS A 476 -32.14 20.93 -41.13
C LYS A 476 -30.74 20.86 -40.63
N THR A 477 -30.44 21.75 -39.70
CA THR A 477 -29.36 21.73 -38.72
C THR A 477 -29.28 20.36 -38.04
N PRO A 478 -28.10 19.79 -37.82
CA PRO A 478 -27.98 18.52 -37.14
C PRO A 478 -28.43 18.63 -35.68
N GLU A 479 -29.21 17.66 -35.25
CA GLU A 479 -29.59 17.47 -33.85
C GLU A 479 -28.33 17.42 -32.96
N ARG A 480 -28.35 18.27 -31.96
CA ARG A 480 -27.39 18.37 -30.89
C ARG A 480 -27.47 17.06 -30.10
N GLN A 481 -26.47 16.20 -30.19
CA GLN A 481 -26.26 15.14 -29.22
C GLN A 481 -26.13 15.81 -27.84
N GLU A 482 -26.96 15.42 -26.89
CA GLU A 482 -26.82 15.77 -25.50
C GLU A 482 -25.46 15.21 -25.04
N LEU A 483 -24.49 16.11 -24.87
CA LEU A 483 -23.24 15.83 -24.17
C LEU A 483 -23.62 15.58 -22.72
N ILE A 484 -23.22 14.43 -22.20
CA ILE A 484 -23.20 14.12 -20.77
C ILE A 484 -22.63 15.33 -20.07
N GLU A 485 -23.39 15.95 -19.17
CA GLU A 485 -22.94 17.06 -18.34
C GLU A 485 -21.75 16.55 -17.52
N GLU A 486 -20.56 16.94 -17.94
CA GLU A 486 -19.34 16.74 -17.14
C GLU A 486 -19.49 17.53 -15.84
N ASP A 487 -19.19 16.93 -14.69
CA ASP A 487 -19.33 17.48 -13.34
C ASP A 487 -18.44 18.73 -13.12
N PHE A 488 -18.90 19.86 -13.62
CA PHE A 488 -18.34 21.15 -13.28
C PHE A 488 -19.00 21.69 -12.02
N VAL A 489 -18.18 22.09 -11.04
CA VAL A 489 -18.61 22.68 -9.79
C VAL A 489 -18.10 24.11 -9.70
N TYR A 490 -18.96 25.06 -9.35
CA TYR A 490 -18.58 26.43 -9.05
C TYR A 490 -18.45 26.63 -7.55
N ARG A 491 -17.36 27.27 -7.11
CA ARG A 491 -17.14 27.63 -5.72
C ARG A 491 -16.84 29.13 -5.61
N VAL A 492 -16.99 29.70 -4.41
CA VAL A 492 -16.64 31.11 -4.16
C VAL A 492 -15.33 31.16 -3.41
N GLN A 493 -14.26 31.69 -4.05
CA GLN A 493 -12.97 31.89 -3.40
C GLN A 493 -13.01 33.19 -2.57
N ILE A 494 -12.73 33.06 -1.26
CA ILE A 494 -12.82 34.15 -0.28
C ILE A 494 -11.45 34.69 0.14
N ALA A 495 -10.37 33.92 -0.06
CA ALA A 495 -9.02 34.33 0.26
C ALA A 495 -7.97 33.57 -0.55
N ALA A 496 -6.77 34.19 -0.71
CA ALA A 496 -5.56 33.52 -1.15
C ALA A 496 -4.34 34.17 -0.47
N ALA A 497 -3.38 33.33 -0.03
CA ALA A 497 -2.17 33.80 0.64
C ALA A 497 -0.97 32.91 0.30
N ARG A 498 0.27 33.47 0.40
CA ARG A 498 1.51 32.71 0.23
C ARG A 498 1.85 31.82 1.44
N LYS A 499 1.23 32.10 2.59
CA LYS A 499 1.36 31.30 3.83
C LYS A 499 -0.02 30.89 4.28
N VAL A 500 -0.11 29.80 5.03
CA VAL A 500 -1.37 29.38 5.67
C VAL A 500 -1.90 30.52 6.52
N MET A 501 -3.16 30.86 6.33
CA MET A 501 -3.84 31.86 7.17
C MET A 501 -4.25 31.25 8.51
N GLU A 502 -4.07 32.00 9.58
CA GLU A 502 -4.57 31.61 10.91
C GLU A 502 -6.11 31.51 10.89
N PRO A 503 -6.72 30.54 11.59
CA PRO A 503 -8.17 30.38 11.61
C PRO A 503 -8.91 31.69 11.95
N LYS A 504 -8.39 32.46 12.92
CA LYS A 504 -8.97 33.76 13.31
C LYS A 504 -9.05 34.76 12.16
N ASP A 505 -8.06 34.79 11.28
CA ASP A 505 -7.99 35.72 10.14
C ASP A 505 -8.98 35.33 9.05
N ILE A 506 -9.17 34.02 8.85
CA ILE A 506 -10.17 33.46 7.94
C ILE A 506 -11.58 33.79 8.46
N PHE A 507 -11.86 33.54 9.77
CA PHE A 507 -13.14 33.87 10.39
C PHE A 507 -13.44 35.37 10.48
N ASN A 508 -12.40 36.20 10.55
CA ASN A 508 -12.60 37.68 10.48
C ASN A 508 -13.04 38.11 9.08
N ARG A 509 -12.60 37.39 8.04
CA ARG A 509 -12.90 37.67 6.64
C ARG A 509 -14.26 37.14 6.21
N TYR A 510 -14.62 35.92 6.67
CA TYR A 510 -15.90 35.26 6.36
C TYR A 510 -16.59 34.82 7.65
N LYS A 511 -17.82 35.27 7.83
CA LYS A 511 -18.66 34.99 9.04
C LYS A 511 -19.91 34.17 8.70
N GLY A 512 -19.98 33.59 7.52
CA GLY A 512 -21.08 32.72 7.11
C GLY A 512 -20.97 31.32 7.72
N GLY A 513 -21.98 30.49 7.46
CA GLY A 513 -22.09 29.12 8.00
C GLY A 513 -21.54 28.02 7.12
N GLU A 514 -21.06 28.34 5.90
CA GLU A 514 -20.52 27.34 4.98
C GLU A 514 -19.15 26.84 5.43
N VAL A 515 -18.86 25.57 5.12
CA VAL A 515 -17.55 24.98 5.34
C VAL A 515 -16.53 25.69 4.47
N ILE A 516 -15.38 26.03 5.04
CA ILE A 516 -14.28 26.66 4.33
C ILE A 516 -13.30 25.59 3.88
N ASP A 517 -13.23 25.36 2.59
CA ASP A 517 -12.26 24.46 1.98
C ASP A 517 -10.93 25.16 1.72
N HIS A 518 -9.84 24.48 2.02
CA HIS A 518 -8.48 24.98 1.85
C HIS A 518 -7.72 24.13 0.82
N LEU A 519 -7.22 24.80 -0.21
CA LEU A 519 -6.43 24.22 -1.30
C LEU A 519 -5.08 24.92 -1.40
N PHE A 520 -4.03 24.13 -1.61
CA PHE A 520 -2.70 24.68 -1.98
C PHE A 520 -2.40 24.38 -3.45
N VAL A 521 -2.47 25.41 -4.29
CA VAL A 521 -2.30 25.30 -5.74
C VAL A 521 -1.40 26.43 -6.24
N GLU A 522 -0.39 26.09 -7.08
CA GLU A 522 0.53 27.04 -7.69
C GLU A 522 1.27 27.94 -6.67
N GLY A 523 1.62 27.39 -5.50
CA GLY A 523 2.32 28.13 -4.44
C GLY A 523 1.44 29.10 -3.65
N TRP A 524 0.10 28.98 -3.71
CA TRP A 524 -0.87 29.76 -2.97
C TRP A 524 -1.80 28.90 -2.13
N HIS A 525 -2.03 29.29 -0.89
CA HIS A 525 -3.12 28.79 -0.06
C HIS A 525 -4.40 29.52 -0.44
N ARG A 526 -5.38 28.80 -0.97
CA ARG A 526 -6.65 29.32 -1.46
C ARG A 526 -7.77 28.79 -0.59
N TYR A 527 -8.70 29.66 -0.20
CA TYR A 527 -9.81 29.34 0.68
C TYR A 527 -11.10 29.55 -0.10
N THR A 528 -11.93 28.52 -0.20
CA THR A 528 -13.18 28.51 -0.95
C THR A 528 -14.35 28.08 -0.08
N ILE A 529 -15.56 28.52 -0.44
CA ILE A 529 -16.81 28.20 0.25
C ILE A 529 -17.89 27.81 -0.75
N GLY A 530 -18.78 26.92 -0.34
CA GLY A 530 -19.94 26.45 -1.08
C GLY A 530 -19.62 25.66 -2.35
N GLU A 531 -20.55 24.85 -2.77
CA GLU A 531 -20.53 24.12 -4.03
C GLU A 531 -21.84 24.42 -4.79
N PHE A 532 -21.69 24.86 -6.03
CA PHE A 532 -22.85 25.30 -6.85
C PHE A 532 -22.77 24.65 -8.22
N SER A 533 -23.91 24.15 -8.69
CA SER A 533 -24.01 23.53 -10.02
C SER A 533 -23.97 24.54 -11.16
N THR A 534 -24.28 25.82 -10.89
CA THR A 534 -24.29 26.87 -11.90
C THR A 534 -23.49 28.10 -11.48
N PHE A 535 -22.89 28.77 -12.48
CA PHE A 535 -22.23 30.07 -12.26
C PHE A 535 -23.17 31.11 -11.64
N LYS A 536 -24.45 31.10 -12.03
CA LYS A 536 -25.44 32.07 -11.55
C LYS A 536 -25.71 31.93 -10.06
N GLU A 537 -25.80 30.71 -9.56
CA GLU A 537 -25.95 30.43 -8.11
C GLU A 537 -24.72 30.85 -7.34
N ALA A 538 -23.52 30.46 -7.79
CA ALA A 538 -22.27 30.85 -7.18
C ALA A 538 -22.07 32.38 -7.18
N ALA A 539 -22.42 33.06 -8.26
CA ALA A 539 -22.33 34.51 -8.33
C ALA A 539 -23.32 35.21 -7.38
N LYS A 540 -24.56 34.71 -7.27
CA LYS A 540 -25.54 35.21 -6.30
C LYS A 540 -25.05 35.02 -4.88
N TYR A 541 -24.47 33.87 -4.57
CA TYR A 541 -23.93 33.59 -3.25
C TYR A 541 -22.69 34.47 -2.95
N ARG A 542 -21.78 34.65 -3.91
CA ARG A 542 -20.63 35.55 -3.80
C ARG A 542 -21.07 36.94 -3.37
N ASP A 543 -22.12 37.49 -4.01
CA ASP A 543 -22.60 38.85 -3.75
C ASP A 543 -23.24 39.00 -2.35
N SER A 544 -23.66 37.89 -1.75
CA SER A 544 -24.27 37.84 -0.41
C SER A 544 -23.35 37.33 0.70
N CYS A 545 -22.19 36.75 0.38
CA CYS A 545 -21.30 36.11 1.37
C CYS A 545 -20.56 37.07 2.30
N GLY A 546 -20.66 38.39 2.07
CA GLY A 546 -20.03 39.43 2.92
C GLY A 546 -18.53 39.66 2.71
N VAL A 547 -17.91 38.98 1.74
CA VAL A 547 -16.47 39.15 1.39
C VAL A 547 -16.35 39.97 0.11
N LYS A 548 -15.88 41.22 0.22
CA LYS A 548 -15.87 42.22 -0.88
C LYS A 548 -15.06 41.80 -2.12
N ASP A 549 -13.99 41.05 -1.94
CA ASP A 549 -13.06 40.64 -2.98
C ASP A 549 -13.19 39.14 -3.30
N ALA A 550 -14.33 38.53 -2.93
CA ALA A 550 -14.65 37.16 -3.31
C ALA A 550 -14.95 37.07 -4.81
N PHE A 551 -14.63 35.95 -5.41
CA PHE A 551 -14.90 35.67 -6.82
C PHE A 551 -15.23 34.21 -7.06
N VAL A 552 -15.96 33.94 -8.16
CA VAL A 552 -16.34 32.57 -8.53
C VAL A 552 -15.17 31.88 -9.22
N VAL A 553 -14.92 30.65 -8.84
CA VAL A 553 -13.91 29.74 -9.42
C VAL A 553 -14.59 28.49 -9.92
N LEU A 554 -14.06 27.94 -11.01
CA LEU A 554 -14.55 26.71 -11.64
C LEU A 554 -13.67 25.54 -11.22
N PHE A 555 -14.30 24.43 -10.89
CA PHE A 555 -13.68 23.15 -10.60
C PHE A 555 -14.24 22.07 -11.53
N LYS A 556 -13.43 21.07 -11.84
CA LYS A 556 -13.82 19.81 -12.49
C LYS A 556 -13.15 18.67 -11.77
N GLY A 557 -13.92 17.66 -11.31
CA GLY A 557 -13.38 16.51 -10.58
C GLY A 557 -12.54 16.92 -9.35
N GLY A 558 -12.93 17.98 -8.60
CA GLY A 558 -12.18 18.51 -7.47
C GLY A 558 -10.99 19.41 -7.80
N TYR A 559 -10.59 19.53 -9.08
CA TYR A 559 -9.47 20.38 -9.52
C TYR A 559 -9.93 21.80 -9.87
N ARG A 560 -9.21 22.80 -9.38
CA ARG A 560 -9.46 24.20 -9.68
C ARG A 560 -8.97 24.53 -11.10
N LEU A 561 -9.91 24.81 -12.04
CA LEU A 561 -9.59 25.19 -13.41
C LEU A 561 -9.23 26.69 -13.56
N GLY A 562 -9.78 27.56 -12.68
CA GLY A 562 -9.48 28.99 -12.73
C GLY A 562 -10.62 29.90 -12.31
N LEU A 563 -10.47 31.19 -12.65
CA LEU A 563 -11.47 32.22 -12.40
C LEU A 563 -12.63 32.09 -13.38
N ALA A 564 -13.83 31.87 -12.89
CA ALA A 564 -15.05 31.89 -13.69
C ALA A 564 -15.59 33.33 -13.77
N ARG A 565 -15.55 33.95 -14.93
CA ARG A 565 -16.06 35.30 -15.18
C ARG A 565 -17.47 35.32 -15.81
N ARG A 566 -17.90 34.17 -16.35
CA ARG A 566 -19.19 33.92 -16.99
C ARG A 566 -19.49 32.41 -16.95
N PRO A 567 -20.72 31.97 -17.24
CA PRO A 567 -21.04 30.57 -17.38
C PRO A 567 -20.06 29.89 -18.33
N PHE A 568 -19.61 28.68 -17.98
CA PHE A 568 -18.79 27.89 -18.86
C PHE A 568 -19.65 27.37 -20.00
N GLU A 569 -19.39 27.87 -21.22
CA GLU A 569 -19.96 27.32 -22.44
C GLU A 569 -18.91 26.33 -22.95
N GLY A 570 -19.13 25.01 -22.74
CA GLY A 570 -18.27 23.96 -23.24
C GLY A 570 -18.10 24.11 -24.77
N ASN A 571 -16.84 24.10 -25.25
CA ASN A 571 -16.53 23.98 -26.67
C ASN A 571 -16.59 22.51 -27.08
#